data_5196b5e399ba5fa2bd1a34070bb12748
#
_entry.id   5196b5e399ba5fa2bd1a34070bb12748
#
_cell.length_a   1.000
_cell.length_b   1.000
_cell.length_c   1.000
_cell.angle_alpha   90.00
_cell.angle_beta   90.00
_cell.angle_gamma   90.00
#
_symmetry.space_group_name_H-M   'P 1'
#
loop_
_entity.id
_entity.type
_entity.pdbx_description
1 polymer ?
#
loop_
_entity_poly.entity_id
_entity_poly.type
_entity_poly.pdbx_seq_one_letter_code
_entity_poly.pdbx_strand_id
1 'polypeptide(L)'
;MKKPSSKFLKISFLLLALILTLSPFLYLARYNHPSADDFCYTSKASYLGFAATQADHWNTWSGRFTATAILSIFKLDHNNLLGYRLTPVILFISFGFSILFFLKSLFPKSSNYDIWALSFAIIFLYIFKAPNITEAFYWLSGSVTYQVASILTLFLFSVILSLLDQNVKWKIYFLTVLGSLIGILIVGLNEVSLFYLCSILFLWIAIKVYLTSKIDWGFIIIVTTTILAASVSIAAPGNYMRIDNTTNADQFNLSFSISSSIELALNAIITWLPLMLLMVIIFWGSFNRIAFQIKDYYNTVRIQGFHIIALIILLFALMVAGYFPTFWTQGGEPPSRTVNVILLLFLFGSVGIILLSLKVFREKINLPKAHFLIKTIAVGIIFSYIYLFTNNIKSAYKDIAYRKAINYDKEMKERYRILENCEGGLCGLPLRLTSYPPTIFAYELALHPLDEIYWYNSCLKDYFYKTYTPPVRKLKEKKILN
;
A
#
# COMPACT_ATOMS: atom_id res chain seq x y z
N MET A 1 -37.49 -24.99 10.61
CA MET A 1 -36.37 -24.07 10.25
C MET A 1 -36.30 -23.97 8.72
N LYS A 2 -36.45 -22.78 8.13
CA LYS A 2 -36.29 -22.59 6.67
C LYS A 2 -34.84 -22.86 6.27
N LYS A 3 -34.59 -23.72 5.27
CA LYS A 3 -33.24 -23.96 4.72
C LYS A 3 -32.64 -22.61 4.27
N PRO A 4 -31.40 -22.30 4.69
CA PRO A 4 -30.75 -21.05 4.27
C PRO A 4 -30.66 -21.00 2.74
N SER A 5 -30.87 -19.81 2.18
CA SER A 5 -30.79 -19.63 0.72
C SER A 5 -29.38 -19.94 0.20
N SER A 6 -29.27 -20.52 -0.98
CA SER A 6 -27.99 -20.83 -1.64
C SER A 6 -27.05 -19.62 -1.70
N LYS A 7 -27.60 -18.38 -1.81
CA LYS A 7 -26.82 -17.14 -1.78
C LYS A 7 -26.24 -16.87 -0.40
N PHE A 8 -27.00 -17.10 0.67
CA PHE A 8 -26.54 -16.91 2.04
C PHE A 8 -25.35 -17.85 2.34
N LEU A 9 -25.46 -19.13 2.01
CA LEU A 9 -24.37 -20.10 2.19
C LEU A 9 -23.08 -19.69 1.47
N LYS A 10 -23.19 -19.17 0.24
CA LYS A 10 -22.02 -18.70 -0.53
C LYS A 10 -21.33 -17.51 0.10
N ILE A 11 -22.10 -16.53 0.60
CA ILE A 11 -21.53 -15.36 1.29
C ILE A 11 -20.89 -15.79 2.61
N SER A 12 -21.53 -16.66 3.39
CA SER A 12 -20.97 -17.19 4.65
C SER A 12 -19.64 -17.92 4.42
N PHE A 13 -19.52 -18.67 3.33
CA PHE A 13 -18.26 -19.31 2.97
C PHE A 13 -17.16 -18.31 2.64
N LEU A 14 -17.47 -17.23 1.89
CA LEU A 14 -16.51 -16.16 1.59
C LEU A 14 -16.08 -15.43 2.85
N LEU A 15 -17.01 -15.15 3.76
CA LEU A 15 -16.70 -14.52 5.05
C LEU A 15 -15.80 -15.42 5.90
N LEU A 16 -16.09 -16.72 5.94
CA LEU A 16 -15.22 -17.67 6.65
C LEU A 16 -13.81 -17.71 6.06
N ALA A 17 -13.69 -17.74 4.74
CA ALA A 17 -12.39 -17.72 4.06
C ALA A 17 -11.63 -16.39 4.33
N LEU A 18 -12.34 -15.26 4.37
CA LEU A 18 -11.76 -13.96 4.72
C LEU A 18 -11.29 -13.94 6.18
N ILE A 19 -12.10 -14.46 7.10
CA ILE A 19 -11.75 -14.57 8.52
C ILE A 19 -10.50 -15.45 8.68
N LEU A 20 -10.44 -16.61 8.04
CA LEU A 20 -9.27 -17.49 8.09
C LEU A 20 -8.02 -16.81 7.49
N THR A 21 -8.18 -15.98 6.46
CA THR A 21 -7.09 -15.23 5.87
C THR A 21 -6.57 -14.12 6.79
N LEU A 22 -7.47 -13.36 7.45
CA LEU A 22 -7.12 -12.17 8.22
C LEU A 22 -6.85 -12.44 9.70
N SER A 23 -7.48 -13.46 10.29
CA SER A 23 -7.40 -13.71 11.73
C SER A 23 -5.98 -13.85 12.30
N PRO A 24 -5.01 -14.53 11.63
CA PRO A 24 -3.67 -14.62 12.17
C PRO A 24 -2.99 -13.24 12.23
N PHE A 25 -3.22 -12.38 11.24
CA PHE A 25 -2.68 -11.02 11.24
C PHE A 25 -3.30 -10.17 12.34
N LEU A 26 -4.63 -10.19 12.47
CA LEU A 26 -5.32 -9.44 13.53
C LEU A 26 -4.91 -9.93 14.93
N TYR A 27 -4.66 -11.23 15.09
CA TYR A 27 -4.15 -11.78 16.32
C TYR A 27 -2.73 -11.31 16.64
N LEU A 28 -1.85 -11.29 15.62
CA LEU A 28 -0.45 -10.87 15.76
C LEU A 28 -0.30 -9.38 16.08
N ALA A 29 -1.26 -8.54 15.72
CA ALA A 29 -1.24 -7.10 16.02
C ALA A 29 -1.00 -6.78 17.51
N ARG A 30 -1.48 -7.65 18.43
CA ARG A 30 -1.27 -7.51 19.88
C ARG A 30 0.18 -7.61 20.34
N TYR A 31 1.05 -8.16 19.50
CA TYR A 31 2.48 -8.34 19.77
C TYR A 31 3.36 -7.40 18.97
N ASN A 32 2.76 -6.42 18.31
CA ASN A 32 3.46 -5.44 17.50
C ASN A 32 4.23 -4.45 18.37
N HIS A 33 5.43 -4.07 17.93
CA HIS A 33 6.31 -3.11 18.59
C HIS A 33 6.83 -2.07 17.61
N PRO A 34 7.05 -0.81 18.07
CA PRO A 34 7.67 0.23 17.29
C PRO A 34 9.06 -0.16 16.79
N SER A 35 9.44 0.38 15.66
CA SER A 35 10.74 0.09 15.05
C SER A 35 11.29 1.29 14.29
N ALA A 36 12.60 1.46 14.35
CA ALA A 36 13.34 2.42 13.53
C ALA A 36 12.76 3.85 13.58
N ASP A 37 12.30 4.38 12.45
CA ASP A 37 11.76 5.75 12.30
C ASP A 37 10.62 6.10 13.28
N ASP A 38 9.87 5.12 13.77
CA ASP A 38 8.76 5.38 14.70
C ASP A 38 9.22 6.10 15.96
N PHE A 39 10.42 5.75 16.46
CA PHE A 39 11.05 6.41 17.59
C PHE A 39 11.55 7.81 17.23
N CYS A 40 12.16 7.99 16.05
CA CYS A 40 12.65 9.27 15.57
C CYS A 40 11.55 10.33 15.42
N TYR A 41 10.41 9.96 14.81
CA TYR A 41 9.29 10.89 14.64
C TYR A 41 8.75 11.38 15.98
N THR A 42 8.59 10.47 16.94
CA THR A 42 8.10 10.81 18.28
C THR A 42 9.09 11.71 19.04
N SER A 43 10.39 11.36 19.06
CA SER A 43 11.44 12.14 19.74
C SER A 43 11.53 13.54 19.18
N LYS A 44 11.61 13.67 17.85
CA LYS A 44 11.72 14.95 17.18
C LYS A 44 10.51 15.85 17.43
N ALA A 45 9.30 15.30 17.34
CA ALA A 45 8.07 16.04 17.61
C ALA A 45 7.95 16.46 19.08
N SER A 46 8.44 15.64 20.00
CA SER A 46 8.46 15.96 21.45
C SER A 46 9.46 17.06 21.77
N TYR A 47 10.59 17.12 21.07
CA TYR A 47 11.64 18.10 21.29
C TYR A 47 11.36 19.46 20.62
N LEU A 48 11.00 19.45 19.32
CA LEU A 48 10.80 20.67 18.54
C LEU A 48 9.37 21.22 18.61
N GLY A 49 8.40 20.39 18.99
CA GLY A 49 6.98 20.66 18.78
C GLY A 49 6.54 20.42 17.33
N PHE A 50 5.21 20.36 17.11
CA PHE A 50 4.64 19.94 15.83
C PHE A 50 5.05 20.83 14.65
N ALA A 51 4.85 22.17 14.77
CA ALA A 51 5.08 23.09 13.65
C ALA A 51 6.55 23.12 13.22
N ALA A 52 7.49 23.21 14.18
CA ALA A 52 8.91 23.21 13.88
C ALA A 52 9.37 21.86 13.29
N THR A 53 8.79 20.75 13.74
CA THR A 53 9.06 19.41 13.18
C THR A 53 8.62 19.33 11.72
N GLN A 54 7.44 19.88 11.36
CA GLN A 54 6.98 19.89 9.96
C GLN A 54 7.89 20.76 9.09
N ALA A 55 8.27 21.96 9.57
CA ALA A 55 9.19 22.83 8.84
C ALA A 55 10.56 22.19 8.64
N ASP A 56 11.07 21.48 9.65
CA ASP A 56 12.34 20.79 9.54
C ASP A 56 12.26 19.63 8.56
N HIS A 57 11.23 18.77 8.63
CA HIS A 57 11.04 17.68 7.65
C HIS A 57 10.93 18.19 6.23
N TRP A 58 10.19 19.28 6.00
CA TRP A 58 10.06 19.92 4.70
C TRP A 58 11.41 20.36 4.14
N ASN A 59 12.23 21.00 4.96
CA ASN A 59 13.50 21.58 4.53
C ASN A 59 14.63 20.54 4.43
N THR A 60 14.60 19.47 5.25
CA THR A 60 15.78 18.59 5.40
C THR A 60 15.53 17.14 4.97
N TRP A 61 14.28 16.71 4.86
CA TRP A 61 13.97 15.29 4.66
C TRP A 61 13.11 14.99 3.45
N SER A 62 11.86 15.49 3.41
CA SER A 62 10.96 15.20 2.27
C SER A 62 9.71 16.06 2.27
N GLY A 63 9.07 16.16 1.09
CA GLY A 63 7.77 16.80 0.90
C GLY A 63 6.56 15.96 1.32
N ARG A 64 6.73 14.91 2.09
CA ARG A 64 5.66 14.00 2.57
C ARG A 64 4.87 14.61 3.74
N PHE A 65 4.33 15.82 3.54
CA PHE A 65 3.71 16.62 4.61
C PHE A 65 2.58 15.90 5.35
N THR A 66 1.78 15.07 4.68
CA THR A 66 0.72 14.29 5.34
C THR A 66 1.31 13.17 6.21
N ALA A 67 2.28 12.42 5.68
CA ALA A 67 2.92 11.34 6.43
C ALA A 67 3.64 11.86 7.65
N THR A 68 4.47 12.90 7.50
CA THR A 68 5.21 13.52 8.62
C THR A 68 4.26 14.11 9.66
N ALA A 69 3.13 14.71 9.24
CA ALA A 69 2.12 15.23 10.17
C ALA A 69 1.50 14.11 11.00
N ILE A 70 1.01 13.02 10.37
CA ILE A 70 0.41 11.89 11.08
C ILE A 70 1.41 11.27 12.05
N LEU A 71 2.64 10.99 11.60
CA LEU A 71 3.69 10.37 12.41
C LEU A 71 4.14 11.27 13.57
N SER A 72 4.15 12.59 13.39
CA SER A 72 4.50 13.54 14.45
C SER A 72 3.38 13.73 15.50
N ILE A 73 2.11 13.57 15.10
CA ILE A 73 0.96 13.62 16.03
C ILE A 73 0.85 12.31 16.82
N PHE A 74 1.28 11.20 16.25
CA PHE A 74 1.23 9.90 16.90
C PHE A 74 2.25 9.84 18.04
N LYS A 75 1.75 10.01 19.28
CA LYS A 75 2.60 9.94 20.47
C LYS A 75 2.85 8.48 20.81
N LEU A 76 4.07 8.02 20.53
CA LEU A 76 4.51 6.69 20.92
C LEU A 76 4.74 6.66 22.43
N ASP A 77 4.14 5.67 23.08
CA ASP A 77 4.38 5.34 24.49
C ASP A 77 4.72 3.86 24.58
N HIS A 78 5.98 3.53 24.89
CA HIS A 78 6.44 2.14 24.95
C HIS A 78 5.89 1.40 26.17
N ASN A 79 5.37 2.10 27.19
CA ASN A 79 4.67 1.53 28.33
C ASN A 79 3.20 1.23 28.01
N ASN A 80 2.60 1.97 27.06
CA ASN A 80 1.23 1.75 26.61
C ASN A 80 1.14 1.67 25.09
N LEU A 81 1.42 0.51 24.53
CA LEU A 81 1.40 0.25 23.09
C LEU A 81 0.01 0.03 22.50
N LEU A 82 -1.09 0.30 23.24
CA LEU A 82 -2.44 0.00 22.74
C LEU A 82 -2.72 0.70 21.40
N GLY A 83 -2.45 2.01 21.30
CA GLY A 83 -2.63 2.78 20.06
C GLY A 83 -1.82 2.22 18.90
N TYR A 84 -0.55 1.89 19.16
CA TYR A 84 0.34 1.29 18.17
C TYR A 84 -0.16 -0.07 17.67
N ARG A 85 -0.64 -0.93 18.58
CA ARG A 85 -1.17 -2.26 18.29
C ARG A 85 -2.54 -2.26 17.62
N LEU A 86 -3.34 -1.22 17.82
CA LEU A 86 -4.61 -1.04 17.11
C LEU A 86 -4.42 -0.55 15.67
N THR A 87 -3.32 0.11 15.37
CA THR A 87 -3.05 0.63 14.01
C THR A 87 -3.15 -0.45 12.93
N PRO A 88 -2.47 -1.62 13.02
CA PRO A 88 -2.62 -2.68 12.04
C PRO A 88 -4.07 -3.17 11.88
N VAL A 89 -4.81 -3.29 12.98
CA VAL A 89 -6.22 -3.72 12.97
C VAL A 89 -7.07 -2.74 12.16
N ILE A 90 -6.92 -1.44 12.46
CA ILE A 90 -7.63 -0.36 11.74
C ILE A 90 -7.25 -0.39 10.25
N LEU A 91 -5.98 -0.57 9.92
CA LEU A 91 -5.50 -0.61 8.54
C LEU A 91 -6.05 -1.81 7.76
N PHE A 92 -6.07 -3.02 8.34
CA PHE A 92 -6.66 -4.20 7.68
C PHE A 92 -8.15 -4.02 7.42
N ILE A 93 -8.90 -3.51 8.41
CA ILE A 93 -10.34 -3.25 8.27
C ILE A 93 -10.59 -2.17 7.22
N SER A 94 -9.88 -1.04 7.29
CA SER A 94 -10.02 0.07 6.35
C SER A 94 -9.63 -0.33 4.92
N PHE A 95 -8.60 -1.15 4.75
CA PHE A 95 -8.19 -1.68 3.44
C PHE A 95 -9.27 -2.58 2.84
N GLY A 96 -9.79 -3.54 3.62
CA GLY A 96 -10.89 -4.39 3.17
C GLY A 96 -12.13 -3.58 2.80
N PHE A 97 -12.49 -2.62 3.65
CA PHE A 97 -13.65 -1.74 3.41
C PHE A 97 -13.46 -0.84 2.19
N SER A 98 -12.26 -0.27 1.98
CA SER A 98 -11.97 0.58 0.81
C SER A 98 -12.11 -0.19 -0.51
N ILE A 99 -11.66 -1.44 -0.56
CA ILE A 99 -11.82 -2.32 -1.73
C ILE A 99 -13.31 -2.61 -1.99
N LEU A 100 -14.05 -3.02 -0.96
CA LEU A 100 -15.50 -3.29 -1.06
C LEU A 100 -16.25 -2.05 -1.54
N PHE A 101 -15.98 -0.90 -0.95
CA PHE A 101 -16.64 0.36 -1.26
C PHE A 101 -16.33 0.81 -2.70
N PHE A 102 -15.06 0.73 -3.11
CA PHE A 102 -14.65 1.07 -4.48
C PHE A 102 -15.31 0.16 -5.52
N LEU A 103 -15.27 -1.16 -5.32
CA LEU A 103 -15.90 -2.08 -6.25
C LEU A 103 -17.42 -1.93 -6.31
N LYS A 104 -18.08 -1.59 -5.19
CA LYS A 104 -19.52 -1.31 -5.17
C LYS A 104 -19.85 0.00 -5.90
N SER A 105 -18.99 1.01 -5.76
CA SER A 105 -19.14 2.28 -6.51
C SER A 105 -18.90 2.08 -8.00
N LEU A 106 -17.92 1.24 -8.37
CA LEU A 106 -17.61 0.94 -9.76
C LEU A 106 -18.68 0.07 -10.44
N PHE A 107 -19.29 -0.86 -9.70
CA PHE A 107 -20.28 -1.81 -10.19
C PHE A 107 -21.58 -1.77 -9.35
N PRO A 108 -22.33 -0.63 -9.36
CA PRO A 108 -23.47 -0.42 -8.45
C PRO A 108 -24.62 -1.41 -8.67
N LYS A 109 -24.78 -1.91 -9.90
CA LYS A 109 -25.82 -2.89 -10.27
C LYS A 109 -25.46 -4.33 -9.94
N SER A 110 -24.21 -4.62 -9.58
CA SER A 110 -23.74 -5.97 -9.29
C SER A 110 -24.30 -6.50 -7.98
N SER A 111 -24.52 -7.83 -7.94
CA SER A 111 -24.99 -8.49 -6.73
C SER A 111 -23.94 -8.36 -5.61
N ASN A 112 -24.39 -8.31 -4.36
CA ASN A 112 -23.48 -8.25 -3.22
C ASN A 112 -22.52 -9.44 -3.20
N TYR A 113 -22.99 -10.64 -3.57
CA TYR A 113 -22.12 -11.81 -3.69
C TYR A 113 -20.96 -11.61 -4.68
N ASP A 114 -21.21 -11.01 -5.83
CA ASP A 114 -20.20 -10.80 -6.86
C ASP A 114 -19.15 -9.76 -6.40
N ILE A 115 -19.61 -8.70 -5.72
CA ILE A 115 -18.72 -7.70 -5.12
C ILE A 115 -17.86 -8.34 -4.02
N TRP A 116 -18.47 -9.14 -3.12
CA TRP A 116 -17.71 -9.83 -2.06
C TRP A 116 -16.70 -10.82 -2.63
N ALA A 117 -17.06 -11.57 -3.69
CA ALA A 117 -16.17 -12.53 -4.34
C ALA A 117 -14.94 -11.83 -4.95
N LEU A 118 -15.17 -10.71 -5.66
CA LEU A 118 -14.10 -9.94 -6.27
C LEU A 118 -13.21 -9.26 -5.21
N SER A 119 -13.84 -8.69 -4.18
CA SER A 119 -13.11 -8.09 -3.04
C SER A 119 -12.25 -9.12 -2.32
N PHE A 120 -12.81 -10.31 -2.03
CA PHE A 120 -12.05 -11.40 -1.42
C PHE A 120 -10.84 -11.80 -2.28
N ALA A 121 -11.02 -11.94 -3.59
CA ALA A 121 -9.93 -12.30 -4.48
C ALA A 121 -8.78 -11.28 -4.42
N ILE A 122 -9.11 -9.97 -4.45
CA ILE A 122 -8.11 -8.90 -4.38
C ILE A 122 -7.42 -8.87 -3.00
N ILE A 123 -8.19 -8.91 -1.90
CA ILE A 123 -7.64 -8.89 -0.53
C ILE A 123 -6.73 -10.09 -0.30
N PHE A 124 -7.22 -11.30 -0.67
CA PHE A 124 -6.44 -12.52 -0.52
C PHE A 124 -5.12 -12.45 -1.29
N LEU A 125 -5.17 -12.09 -2.57
CA LEU A 125 -3.97 -11.98 -3.42
C LEU A 125 -3.01 -10.93 -2.91
N TYR A 126 -3.51 -9.77 -2.47
CA TYR A 126 -2.68 -8.71 -1.90
C TYR A 126 -1.94 -9.22 -0.65
N ILE A 127 -2.64 -9.77 0.33
CA ILE A 127 -2.04 -10.27 1.56
C ILE A 127 -1.08 -11.43 1.28
N PHE A 128 -1.46 -12.32 0.36
CA PHE A 128 -0.67 -13.49 0.00
C PHE A 128 0.64 -13.13 -0.70
N LYS A 129 0.61 -12.12 -1.58
CA LYS A 129 1.72 -11.73 -2.47
C LYS A 129 2.41 -10.43 -2.08
N ALA A 130 1.93 -9.69 -1.07
CA ALA A 130 2.63 -8.49 -0.60
C ALA A 130 4.10 -8.83 -0.31
N PRO A 131 5.06 -8.14 -0.93
CA PRO A 131 6.48 -8.37 -0.70
C PRO A 131 6.89 -8.27 0.76
N ASN A 132 6.29 -7.32 1.49
CA ASN A 132 6.50 -7.18 2.93
C ASN A 132 5.20 -6.73 3.62
N ILE A 133 4.59 -7.66 4.35
CA ILE A 133 3.35 -7.41 5.09
C ILE A 133 3.59 -6.53 6.32
N THR A 134 4.79 -6.58 6.90
CA THR A 134 5.18 -5.76 8.05
C THR A 134 5.19 -4.29 7.67
N GLU A 135 5.84 -3.93 6.55
CA GLU A 135 5.89 -2.55 6.05
C GLU A 135 4.53 -2.04 5.56
N ALA A 136 3.62 -2.97 5.16
CA ALA A 136 2.27 -2.60 4.74
C ALA A 136 1.34 -2.27 5.91
N PHE A 137 1.43 -3.01 7.03
CA PHE A 137 0.40 -2.91 8.06
C PHE A 137 0.93 -2.71 9.49
N TYR A 138 2.11 -3.18 9.83
CA TYR A 138 2.58 -3.24 11.23
C TYR A 138 3.59 -2.15 11.57
N TRP A 139 4.55 -1.87 10.71
CA TRP A 139 5.50 -0.78 10.91
C TRP A 139 4.82 0.55 10.61
N LEU A 140 4.64 1.39 11.65
CA LEU A 140 3.83 2.61 11.57
C LEU A 140 4.32 3.56 10.48
N SER A 141 5.62 3.84 10.42
CA SER A 141 6.20 4.77 9.44
C SER A 141 5.99 4.28 8.00
N GLY A 142 6.14 2.98 7.74
CA GLY A 142 5.88 2.38 6.44
C GLY A 142 4.40 2.38 6.08
N SER A 143 3.56 1.90 7.00
CA SER A 143 2.12 1.73 6.76
C SER A 143 1.38 3.06 6.59
N VAL A 144 1.68 4.07 7.41
CA VAL A 144 1.11 5.42 7.26
C VAL A 144 1.51 6.01 5.92
N THR A 145 2.78 5.88 5.53
CA THR A 145 3.27 6.48 4.29
C THR A 145 2.69 5.82 3.04
N TYR A 146 2.55 4.49 2.99
CA TYR A 146 2.19 3.77 1.75
C TYR A 146 0.80 3.12 1.80
N GLN A 147 0.44 2.45 2.89
CA GLN A 147 -0.84 1.73 2.95
C GLN A 147 -2.03 2.67 3.13
N VAL A 148 -1.87 3.73 3.94
CA VAL A 148 -2.91 4.78 4.05
C VAL A 148 -3.15 5.46 2.70
N ALA A 149 -2.08 5.73 1.93
CA ALA A 149 -2.22 6.27 0.57
C ALA A 149 -3.03 5.34 -0.35
N SER A 150 -2.76 4.04 -0.31
CA SER A 150 -3.51 3.03 -1.06
C SER A 150 -5.00 2.99 -0.69
N ILE A 151 -5.31 3.03 0.61
CA ILE A 151 -6.68 3.07 1.13
C ILE A 151 -7.39 4.35 0.68
N LEU A 152 -6.76 5.51 0.87
CA LEU A 152 -7.34 6.81 0.49
C LEU A 152 -7.54 6.92 -1.02
N THR A 153 -6.66 6.34 -1.85
CA THR A 153 -6.81 6.32 -3.31
C THR A 153 -8.07 5.59 -3.74
N LEU A 154 -8.39 4.45 -3.12
CA LEU A 154 -9.63 3.72 -3.40
C LEU A 154 -10.88 4.51 -2.96
N PHE A 155 -10.80 5.19 -1.81
CA PHE A 155 -11.89 6.09 -1.37
C PHE A 155 -12.04 7.28 -2.31
N LEU A 156 -10.94 7.91 -2.75
CA LEU A 156 -11.00 9.02 -3.70
C LEU A 156 -11.67 8.62 -5.00
N PHE A 157 -11.31 7.48 -5.57
CA PHE A 157 -11.96 7.00 -6.78
C PHE A 157 -13.45 6.70 -6.58
N SER A 158 -13.84 6.20 -5.40
CA SER A 158 -15.25 6.03 -5.06
C SER A 158 -16.00 7.35 -4.96
N VAL A 159 -15.36 8.37 -4.38
CA VAL A 159 -15.92 9.74 -4.29
C VAL A 159 -16.08 10.34 -5.68
N ILE A 160 -15.08 10.20 -6.56
CA ILE A 160 -15.14 10.70 -7.94
C ILE A 160 -16.25 9.98 -8.72
N LEU A 161 -16.38 8.66 -8.63
CA LEU A 161 -17.46 7.91 -9.27
C LEU A 161 -18.84 8.39 -8.78
N SER A 162 -18.99 8.61 -7.47
CA SER A 162 -20.22 9.12 -6.88
C SER A 162 -20.51 10.57 -7.30
N LEU A 163 -19.49 11.40 -7.48
CA LEU A 163 -19.59 12.77 -7.95
C LEU A 163 -20.11 12.81 -9.39
N LEU A 164 -19.58 11.96 -10.26
CA LEU A 164 -19.93 11.93 -11.68
C LEU A 164 -21.39 11.49 -11.95
N ASP A 165 -21.98 10.72 -11.02
CA ASP A 165 -23.39 10.27 -11.09
C ASP A 165 -24.35 11.21 -10.32
N GLN A 166 -23.85 12.32 -9.74
CA GLN A 166 -24.63 13.14 -8.83
C GLN A 166 -25.28 14.34 -9.53
N ASN A 167 -26.57 14.58 -9.25
CA ASN A 167 -27.34 15.73 -9.78
C ASN A 167 -27.72 16.75 -8.70
N VAL A 168 -27.59 16.43 -7.42
CA VAL A 168 -27.97 17.29 -6.30
C VAL A 168 -26.82 18.23 -5.95
N LYS A 169 -27.02 19.55 -6.10
CA LYS A 169 -25.97 20.58 -5.98
C LYS A 169 -25.16 20.50 -4.68
N TRP A 170 -25.82 20.43 -3.52
CA TRP A 170 -25.09 20.39 -2.25
C TRP A 170 -24.20 19.13 -2.10
N LYS A 171 -24.66 17.98 -2.66
CA LYS A 171 -23.85 16.74 -2.68
C LYS A 171 -22.66 16.88 -3.62
N ILE A 172 -22.83 17.56 -4.75
CA ILE A 172 -21.73 17.88 -5.68
C ILE A 172 -20.67 18.69 -4.94
N TYR A 173 -21.04 19.78 -4.25
CA TYR A 173 -20.11 20.58 -3.47
C TYR A 173 -19.42 19.75 -2.38
N PHE A 174 -20.19 18.98 -1.60
CA PHE A 174 -19.64 18.13 -0.56
C PHE A 174 -18.63 17.11 -1.10
N LEU A 175 -18.97 16.37 -2.17
CA LEU A 175 -18.08 15.38 -2.79
C LEU A 175 -16.85 16.03 -3.42
N THR A 176 -16.98 17.23 -3.98
CA THR A 176 -15.85 17.99 -4.52
C THR A 176 -14.87 18.37 -3.42
N VAL A 177 -15.36 18.94 -2.32
CA VAL A 177 -14.50 19.30 -1.17
C VAL A 177 -13.86 18.05 -0.56
N LEU A 178 -14.64 17.00 -0.33
CA LEU A 178 -14.13 15.73 0.21
C LEU A 178 -13.06 15.12 -0.71
N GLY A 179 -13.32 15.06 -2.01
CA GLY A 179 -12.37 14.54 -2.99
C GLY A 179 -11.08 15.37 -3.06
N SER A 180 -11.19 16.70 -3.01
CA SER A 180 -10.03 17.60 -2.96
C SER A 180 -9.19 17.38 -1.72
N LEU A 181 -9.80 17.27 -0.54
CA LEU A 181 -9.09 16.98 0.72
C LEU A 181 -8.37 15.63 0.66
N ILE A 182 -9.06 14.58 0.20
CA ILE A 182 -8.45 13.25 0.06
C ILE A 182 -7.27 13.29 -0.94
N GLY A 183 -7.43 13.98 -2.09
CA GLY A 183 -6.36 14.13 -3.08
C GLY A 183 -5.12 14.81 -2.50
N ILE A 184 -5.31 15.92 -1.77
CA ILE A 184 -4.23 16.63 -1.06
C ILE A 184 -3.52 15.71 -0.05
N LEU A 185 -4.28 14.94 0.74
CA LEU A 185 -3.72 14.00 1.70
C LEU A 185 -2.87 12.93 1.02
N ILE A 186 -3.34 12.34 -0.10
CA ILE A 186 -2.62 11.26 -0.79
C ILE A 186 -1.26 11.74 -1.30
N VAL A 187 -1.20 12.88 -1.96
CA VAL A 187 0.06 13.39 -2.54
C VAL A 187 1.09 13.78 -1.49
N GLY A 188 0.65 14.10 -0.27
CA GLY A 188 1.51 14.34 0.88
C GLY A 188 1.94 13.07 1.64
N LEU A 189 1.59 11.87 1.18
CA LEU A 189 2.00 10.62 1.83
C LEU A 189 3.27 10.03 1.23
N ASN A 190 3.34 9.82 -0.08
CA ASN A 190 4.54 9.35 -0.76
C ASN A 190 4.53 9.66 -2.25
N GLU A 191 5.73 9.67 -2.85
CA GLU A 191 5.97 10.07 -4.24
C GLU A 191 5.37 9.09 -5.25
N VAL A 192 5.35 7.78 -4.95
CA VAL A 192 4.83 6.75 -5.86
C VAL A 192 3.30 6.85 -5.97
N SER A 193 2.62 7.02 -4.84
CA SER A 193 1.17 7.22 -4.83
C SER A 193 0.78 8.55 -5.48
N LEU A 194 1.57 9.61 -5.25
CA LEU A 194 1.43 10.90 -5.95
C LEU A 194 1.51 10.70 -7.46
N PHE A 195 2.56 10.03 -7.95
CA PHE A 195 2.75 9.77 -9.38
C PHE A 195 1.57 8.99 -9.98
N TYR A 196 1.16 7.88 -9.35
CA TYR A 196 0.04 7.09 -9.85
C TYR A 196 -1.28 7.84 -9.82
N LEU A 197 -1.55 8.57 -8.75
CA LEU A 197 -2.78 9.36 -8.64
C LEU A 197 -2.86 10.41 -9.76
N CYS A 198 -1.83 11.22 -9.92
CA CYS A 198 -1.78 12.24 -10.97
C CYS A 198 -1.91 11.63 -12.37
N SER A 199 -1.18 10.52 -12.64
CA SER A 199 -1.25 9.84 -13.93
C SER A 199 -2.65 9.29 -14.24
N ILE A 200 -3.29 8.64 -13.28
CA ILE A 200 -4.64 8.07 -13.45
C ILE A 200 -5.69 9.18 -13.60
N LEU A 201 -5.61 10.25 -12.81
CA LEU A 201 -6.53 11.38 -12.93
C LEU A 201 -6.38 12.07 -14.28
N PHE A 202 -5.15 12.28 -14.76
CA PHE A 202 -4.89 12.85 -16.08
C PHE A 202 -5.47 11.97 -17.20
N LEU A 203 -5.20 10.67 -17.17
CA LEU A 203 -5.76 9.71 -18.13
C LEU A 203 -7.30 9.72 -18.08
N TRP A 204 -7.89 9.79 -16.90
CA TRP A 204 -9.35 9.83 -16.75
C TRP A 204 -9.96 11.08 -17.38
N ILE A 205 -9.36 12.27 -17.15
CA ILE A 205 -9.81 13.50 -17.82
C ILE A 205 -9.69 13.35 -19.34
N ALA A 206 -8.52 12.91 -19.85
CA ALA A 206 -8.30 12.78 -21.28
C ALA A 206 -9.31 11.84 -21.93
N ILE A 207 -9.56 10.68 -21.33
CA ILE A 207 -10.58 9.72 -21.80
C ILE A 207 -11.98 10.35 -21.73
N LYS A 208 -12.33 11.02 -20.62
CA LYS A 208 -13.67 11.60 -20.45
C LYS A 208 -13.94 12.72 -21.46
N VAL A 209 -12.99 13.63 -21.67
CA VAL A 209 -13.10 14.70 -22.65
C VAL A 209 -13.25 14.13 -24.05
N TYR A 210 -12.42 13.13 -24.40
CA TYR A 210 -12.51 12.44 -25.70
C TYR A 210 -13.86 11.79 -25.95
N LEU A 211 -14.45 11.14 -24.92
CA LEU A 211 -15.68 10.35 -25.07
C LEU A 211 -16.97 11.17 -24.97
N THR A 212 -17.00 12.21 -24.14
CA THR A 212 -18.25 12.90 -23.81
C THR A 212 -18.25 14.38 -24.18
N SER A 213 -17.08 14.97 -24.45
CA SER A 213 -16.87 16.42 -24.63
C SER A 213 -17.48 17.27 -23.50
N LYS A 214 -17.79 16.65 -22.34
CA LYS A 214 -18.38 17.33 -21.19
C LYS A 214 -17.35 17.47 -20.07
N ILE A 215 -17.36 18.65 -19.48
CA ILE A 215 -16.48 19.01 -18.36
C ILE A 215 -17.32 18.98 -17.07
N ASP A 216 -16.89 18.18 -16.10
CA ASP A 216 -17.42 18.19 -14.73
C ASP A 216 -16.56 19.08 -13.86
N TRP A 217 -17.05 20.26 -13.52
CA TRP A 217 -16.30 21.24 -12.74
C TRP A 217 -15.83 20.71 -11.38
N GLY A 218 -16.66 19.93 -10.68
CA GLY A 218 -16.25 19.30 -9.42
C GLY A 218 -15.07 18.37 -9.58
N PHE A 219 -15.05 17.57 -10.67
CA PHE A 219 -13.91 16.71 -10.98
C PHE A 219 -12.64 17.50 -11.32
N ILE A 220 -12.76 18.56 -12.13
CA ILE A 220 -11.64 19.46 -12.45
C ILE A 220 -11.07 20.12 -11.21
N ILE A 221 -11.91 20.58 -10.28
CA ILE A 221 -11.45 21.15 -9.00
C ILE A 221 -10.63 20.12 -8.21
N ILE A 222 -11.11 18.88 -8.09
CA ILE A 222 -10.37 17.80 -7.41
C ILE A 222 -9.00 17.60 -8.05
N VAL A 223 -8.94 17.53 -9.38
CA VAL A 223 -7.66 17.33 -10.10
C VAL A 223 -6.72 18.52 -9.91
N THR A 224 -7.23 19.75 -10.08
CA THR A 224 -6.43 20.96 -9.93
C THR A 224 -5.85 21.10 -8.53
N THR A 225 -6.68 20.89 -7.49
CA THR A 225 -6.21 20.94 -6.09
C THR A 225 -5.19 19.84 -5.79
N THR A 226 -5.37 18.64 -6.34
CA THR A 226 -4.42 17.53 -6.22
C THR A 226 -3.09 17.86 -6.88
N ILE A 227 -3.10 18.42 -8.11
CA ILE A 227 -1.88 18.82 -8.84
C ILE A 227 -1.14 19.95 -8.10
N LEU A 228 -1.86 20.97 -7.61
CA LEU A 228 -1.26 22.04 -6.82
C LEU A 228 -0.58 21.50 -5.55
N ALA A 229 -1.25 20.62 -4.84
CA ALA A 229 -0.66 19.97 -3.65
C ALA A 229 0.53 19.06 -4.02
N ALA A 230 0.48 18.37 -5.16
CA ALA A 230 1.60 17.57 -5.68
C ALA A 230 2.81 18.46 -6.01
N SER A 231 2.59 19.63 -6.62
CA SER A 231 3.66 20.60 -6.90
C SER A 231 4.34 21.08 -5.61
N VAL A 232 3.54 21.34 -4.56
CA VAL A 232 4.07 21.65 -3.23
C VAL A 232 4.92 20.48 -2.72
N SER A 233 4.44 19.24 -2.72
CA SER A 233 5.19 18.06 -2.26
C SER A 233 6.53 17.89 -3.01
N ILE A 234 6.53 18.06 -4.33
CA ILE A 234 7.73 17.91 -5.18
C ILE A 234 8.75 19.02 -4.92
N ALA A 235 8.29 20.26 -4.70
CA ALA A 235 9.14 21.43 -4.49
C ALA A 235 9.90 21.43 -3.14
N ALA A 236 9.62 20.48 -2.23
CA ALA A 236 10.26 20.44 -0.92
C ALA A 236 11.79 20.28 -1.04
N PRO A 237 12.59 21.18 -0.42
CA PRO A 237 14.05 21.11 -0.44
C PRO A 237 14.60 19.77 0.09
N GLY A 238 13.93 19.21 1.09
CA GLY A 238 14.31 17.93 1.70
C GLY A 238 14.35 16.75 0.72
N ASN A 239 13.54 16.76 -0.35
CA ASN A 239 13.61 15.73 -1.38
C ASN A 239 14.97 15.71 -2.07
N TYR A 240 15.50 16.87 -2.42
CA TYR A 240 16.77 17.02 -3.12
C TYR A 240 17.94 16.73 -2.18
N MET A 241 17.88 17.18 -0.92
CA MET A 241 18.91 16.87 0.08
C MET A 241 19.04 15.36 0.32
N ARG A 242 17.91 14.64 0.32
CA ARG A 242 17.92 13.18 0.48
C ARG A 242 18.56 12.49 -0.72
N ILE A 243 18.32 12.95 -1.93
CA ILE A 243 18.94 12.42 -3.16
C ILE A 243 20.46 12.66 -3.14
N ASP A 244 20.89 13.88 -2.77
CA ASP A 244 22.31 14.24 -2.72
C ASP A 244 23.11 13.44 -1.67
N ASN A 245 22.46 12.98 -0.60
CA ASN A 245 23.07 12.15 0.43
C ASN A 245 23.19 10.67 0.04
N THR A 246 22.60 10.27 -1.11
CA THR A 246 22.71 8.91 -1.62
C THR A 246 23.96 8.81 -2.50
N THR A 247 24.86 7.90 -2.18
CA THR A 247 26.07 7.65 -2.96
C THR A 247 26.04 6.21 -3.47
N ASN A 248 25.52 6.00 -4.66
CA ASN A 248 25.54 4.70 -5.33
C ASN A 248 26.11 4.89 -6.76
N ALA A 249 26.95 3.97 -7.22
CA ALA A 249 27.57 4.03 -8.54
C ALA A 249 26.54 4.06 -9.68
N ASP A 250 25.39 3.42 -9.49
CA ASP A 250 24.31 3.35 -10.49
C ASP A 250 23.26 4.48 -10.37
N GLN A 251 23.45 5.43 -9.46
CA GLN A 251 22.60 6.61 -9.35
C GLN A 251 22.69 7.45 -10.62
N PHE A 252 21.52 7.86 -11.16
CA PHE A 252 21.37 8.60 -12.42
C PHE A 252 21.87 7.86 -13.67
N ASN A 253 22.01 6.53 -13.60
CA ASN A 253 22.28 5.69 -14.76
C ASN A 253 20.95 5.31 -15.45
N LEU A 254 20.66 5.96 -16.58
CA LEU A 254 19.40 5.78 -17.32
C LEU A 254 19.22 4.34 -17.84
N SER A 255 20.27 3.76 -18.41
CA SER A 255 20.21 2.40 -18.97
C SER A 255 19.94 1.38 -17.88
N PHE A 256 20.68 1.46 -16.76
CA PHE A 256 20.47 0.62 -15.59
C PHE A 256 19.05 0.77 -15.03
N SER A 257 18.59 2.01 -14.85
CA SER A 257 17.27 2.28 -14.27
C SER A 257 16.12 1.73 -15.11
N ILE A 258 16.20 1.88 -16.44
CA ILE A 258 15.18 1.35 -17.37
C ILE A 258 15.21 -0.18 -17.37
N SER A 259 16.39 -0.80 -17.59
CA SER A 259 16.51 -2.26 -17.69
C SER A 259 16.07 -2.96 -16.40
N SER A 260 16.52 -2.48 -15.24
CA SER A 260 16.15 -3.06 -13.94
C SER A 260 14.64 -2.88 -13.62
N SER A 261 14.05 -1.73 -14.02
CA SER A 261 12.61 -1.51 -13.86
C SER A 261 11.77 -2.44 -14.72
N ILE A 262 12.20 -2.69 -15.97
CA ILE A 262 11.55 -3.65 -16.89
C ILE A 262 11.68 -5.07 -16.32
N GLU A 263 12.86 -5.46 -15.87
CA GLU A 263 13.11 -6.78 -15.29
C GLU A 263 12.22 -7.04 -14.08
N LEU A 264 12.15 -6.11 -13.11
CA LEU A 264 11.27 -6.24 -11.96
C LEU A 264 9.80 -6.29 -12.35
N ALA A 265 9.35 -5.50 -13.32
CA ALA A 265 7.97 -5.53 -13.81
C ALA A 265 7.61 -6.89 -14.44
N LEU A 266 8.50 -7.46 -15.25
CA LEU A 266 8.32 -8.79 -15.84
C LEU A 266 8.29 -9.88 -14.77
N ASN A 267 9.23 -9.87 -13.82
CA ASN A 267 9.28 -10.82 -12.71
C ASN A 267 8.02 -10.74 -11.83
N ALA A 268 7.52 -9.52 -11.59
CA ALA A 268 6.27 -9.29 -10.87
C ALA A 268 5.07 -9.94 -11.60
N ILE A 269 4.95 -9.73 -12.91
CA ILE A 269 3.87 -10.32 -13.72
C ILE A 269 3.96 -11.85 -13.69
N ILE A 270 5.14 -12.43 -13.90
CA ILE A 270 5.35 -13.89 -13.88
C ILE A 270 4.92 -14.48 -12.53
N THR A 271 5.19 -13.77 -11.43
CA THR A 271 4.89 -14.26 -10.07
C THR A 271 3.45 -14.02 -9.62
N TRP A 272 2.79 -12.95 -10.10
CA TRP A 272 1.47 -12.55 -9.61
C TRP A 272 0.33 -13.02 -10.52
N LEU A 273 0.54 -13.02 -11.85
CA LEU A 273 -0.50 -13.36 -12.83
C LEU A 273 -1.06 -14.78 -12.67
N PRO A 274 -0.27 -15.84 -12.46
CA PRO A 274 -0.81 -17.19 -12.35
C PRO A 274 -1.84 -17.33 -11.22
N LEU A 275 -1.57 -16.75 -10.05
CA LEU A 275 -2.50 -16.79 -8.92
C LEU A 275 -3.75 -15.94 -9.18
N MET A 276 -3.59 -14.79 -9.87
CA MET A 276 -4.72 -13.99 -10.31
C MET A 276 -5.64 -14.80 -11.23
N LEU A 277 -5.09 -15.53 -12.20
CA LEU A 277 -5.87 -16.37 -13.11
C LEU A 277 -6.58 -17.51 -12.36
N LEU A 278 -5.94 -18.13 -11.35
CA LEU A 278 -6.60 -19.13 -10.50
C LEU A 278 -7.81 -18.54 -9.77
N MET A 279 -7.70 -17.31 -9.22
CA MET A 279 -8.84 -16.61 -8.60
C MET A 279 -9.96 -16.32 -9.60
N VAL A 280 -9.62 -15.94 -10.84
CA VAL A 280 -10.61 -15.77 -11.91
C VAL A 280 -11.34 -17.08 -12.20
N ILE A 281 -10.64 -18.22 -12.26
CA ILE A 281 -11.25 -19.55 -12.47
C ILE A 281 -12.19 -19.90 -11.32
N ILE A 282 -11.78 -19.69 -10.06
CA ILE A 282 -12.61 -19.98 -8.88
C ILE A 282 -13.88 -19.14 -8.91
N PHE A 283 -13.74 -17.83 -9.15
CA PHE A 283 -14.84 -16.87 -9.15
C PHE A 283 -15.38 -16.56 -10.56
N TRP A 284 -15.15 -17.45 -11.54
CA TRP A 284 -15.54 -17.31 -12.94
C TRP A 284 -16.94 -16.74 -13.15
N GLY A 285 -17.93 -17.29 -12.40
CA GLY A 285 -19.31 -16.83 -12.49
C GLY A 285 -19.49 -15.35 -12.09
N SER A 286 -18.78 -14.87 -11.08
CA SER A 286 -18.86 -13.49 -10.64
C SER A 286 -18.17 -12.55 -11.64
N PHE A 287 -16.99 -12.91 -12.14
CA PHE A 287 -16.30 -12.16 -13.20
C PHE A 287 -17.17 -12.01 -14.44
N ASN A 288 -17.80 -13.10 -14.91
CA ASN A 288 -18.69 -13.07 -16.06
C ASN A 288 -19.93 -12.18 -15.86
N ARG A 289 -20.58 -12.27 -14.68
CA ARG A 289 -21.75 -11.44 -14.38
C ARG A 289 -21.41 -9.96 -14.32
N ILE A 290 -20.29 -9.60 -13.69
CA ILE A 290 -19.80 -8.21 -13.63
C ILE A 290 -19.44 -7.73 -15.05
N ALA A 291 -18.69 -8.50 -15.82
CA ALA A 291 -18.32 -8.17 -17.19
C ALA A 291 -19.55 -7.92 -18.09
N PHE A 292 -20.63 -8.68 -17.87
CA PHE A 292 -21.90 -8.46 -18.59
C PHE A 292 -22.55 -7.11 -18.26
N GLN A 293 -22.50 -6.69 -17.01
CA GLN A 293 -23.08 -5.41 -16.57
C GLN A 293 -22.31 -4.18 -17.08
N ILE A 294 -21.00 -4.30 -17.33
CA ILE A 294 -20.23 -3.23 -17.97
C ILE A 294 -20.84 -2.83 -19.32
N LYS A 295 -21.43 -3.76 -20.08
CA LYS A 295 -22.07 -3.49 -21.37
C LYS A 295 -23.22 -2.49 -21.25
N ASP A 296 -24.02 -2.58 -20.22
CA ASP A 296 -25.20 -1.73 -20.02
C ASP A 296 -24.86 -0.34 -19.48
N TYR A 297 -23.72 -0.20 -18.81
CA TYR A 297 -23.31 1.05 -18.16
C TYR A 297 -22.52 1.98 -19.10
N TYR A 298 -21.71 1.43 -20.05
CA TYR A 298 -20.84 2.18 -20.95
C TYR A 298 -21.20 2.01 -22.44
N ASN A 299 -22.47 2.04 -22.78
CA ASN A 299 -22.96 1.83 -24.17
C ASN A 299 -22.43 2.85 -25.20
N THR A 300 -21.72 3.89 -24.78
CA THR A 300 -21.20 4.93 -25.66
C THR A 300 -19.92 4.53 -26.41
N VAL A 301 -19.20 3.49 -25.97
CA VAL A 301 -17.93 3.09 -26.59
C VAL A 301 -17.91 1.59 -26.89
N ARG A 302 -17.78 1.27 -28.17
CA ARG A 302 -17.52 -0.12 -28.62
C ARG A 302 -16.08 -0.49 -28.31
N ILE A 303 -15.84 -1.13 -27.15
CA ILE A 303 -14.51 -1.65 -26.79
C ILE A 303 -14.14 -2.76 -27.75
N GLN A 304 -12.95 -2.68 -28.33
CA GLN A 304 -12.40 -3.63 -29.30
C GLN A 304 -11.14 -4.30 -28.73
N GLY A 305 -10.64 -5.36 -29.38
CA GLY A 305 -9.45 -6.08 -28.92
C GLY A 305 -8.20 -5.20 -28.78
N PHE A 306 -8.02 -4.21 -29.66
CA PHE A 306 -6.85 -3.32 -29.57
C PHE A 306 -6.84 -2.44 -28.30
N HIS A 307 -8.02 -2.07 -27.77
CA HIS A 307 -8.08 -1.34 -26.49
C HIS A 307 -7.58 -2.20 -25.32
N ILE A 308 -7.80 -3.54 -25.39
CA ILE A 308 -7.29 -4.47 -24.38
C ILE A 308 -5.77 -4.53 -24.44
N ILE A 309 -5.21 -4.60 -25.64
CA ILE A 309 -3.75 -4.59 -25.84
C ILE A 309 -3.17 -3.26 -25.33
N ALA A 310 -3.80 -2.13 -25.64
CA ALA A 310 -3.37 -0.83 -25.15
C ALA A 310 -3.41 -0.75 -23.60
N LEU A 311 -4.42 -1.32 -22.94
CA LEU A 311 -4.51 -1.38 -21.49
C LEU A 311 -3.45 -2.29 -20.86
N ILE A 312 -3.10 -3.41 -21.52
CA ILE A 312 -1.99 -4.28 -21.08
C ILE A 312 -0.67 -3.52 -21.14
N ILE A 313 -0.40 -2.84 -22.26
CA ILE A 313 0.81 -2.03 -22.43
C ILE A 313 0.84 -0.89 -21.40
N LEU A 314 -0.29 -0.21 -21.18
CA LEU A 314 -0.40 0.86 -20.19
C LEU A 314 -0.13 0.35 -18.76
N LEU A 315 -0.71 -0.78 -18.37
CA LEU A 315 -0.46 -1.37 -17.05
C LEU A 315 1.01 -1.71 -16.87
N PHE A 316 1.63 -2.34 -17.89
CA PHE A 316 3.05 -2.64 -17.88
C PHE A 316 3.91 -1.37 -17.75
N ALA A 317 3.61 -0.35 -18.55
CA ALA A 317 4.32 0.93 -18.52
C ALA A 317 4.19 1.63 -17.14
N LEU A 318 3.00 1.59 -16.53
CA LEU A 318 2.79 2.13 -15.18
C LEU A 318 3.58 1.33 -14.13
N MET A 319 3.68 0.00 -14.24
CA MET A 319 4.52 -0.80 -13.34
C MET A 319 6.00 -0.42 -13.47
N VAL A 320 6.52 -0.34 -14.69
CA VAL A 320 7.91 0.10 -14.95
C VAL A 320 8.14 1.50 -14.39
N ALA A 321 7.22 2.44 -14.64
CA ALA A 321 7.31 3.81 -14.13
C ALA A 321 7.25 3.90 -12.59
N GLY A 322 6.63 2.93 -11.91
CA GLY A 322 6.62 2.85 -10.45
C GLY A 322 7.93 2.36 -9.84
N TYR A 323 8.66 1.48 -10.54
CA TYR A 323 9.99 1.01 -10.13
C TYR A 323 11.09 2.03 -10.45
N PHE A 324 10.98 2.71 -11.58
CA PHE A 324 12.00 3.59 -12.14
C PHE A 324 12.54 4.66 -11.18
N PRO A 325 11.73 5.43 -10.43
CA PRO A 325 12.24 6.51 -9.60
C PRO A 325 13.28 6.07 -8.57
N THR A 326 13.14 4.88 -8.00
CA THR A 326 14.09 4.39 -7.00
C THR A 326 15.42 3.99 -7.64
N PHE A 327 15.41 3.27 -8.76
CA PHE A 327 16.63 2.96 -9.50
C PHE A 327 17.33 4.24 -9.96
N TRP A 328 16.59 5.21 -10.48
CA TRP A 328 17.14 6.48 -10.95
C TRP A 328 17.76 7.32 -9.83
N THR A 329 17.04 7.50 -8.71
CA THR A 329 17.49 8.42 -7.64
C THR A 329 18.37 7.77 -6.60
N GLN A 330 18.33 6.44 -6.44
CA GLN A 330 19.05 5.72 -5.39
C GLN A 330 20.06 4.68 -5.95
N GLY A 331 19.99 4.35 -7.26
CA GLY A 331 20.83 3.34 -7.87
C GLY A 331 20.62 1.93 -7.31
N GLY A 332 19.48 1.63 -6.70
CA GLY A 332 19.18 0.36 -6.03
C GLY A 332 17.72 -0.04 -6.11
N GLU A 333 17.43 -1.24 -5.62
CA GLU A 333 16.07 -1.81 -5.64
C GLU A 333 15.07 -0.98 -4.81
N PRO A 334 13.82 -0.87 -5.29
CA PRO A 334 12.76 -0.20 -4.55
C PRO A 334 12.43 -0.95 -3.24
N PRO A 335 12.20 -0.23 -2.13
CA PRO A 335 11.80 -0.84 -0.88
C PRO A 335 10.47 -1.58 -1.04
N SER A 336 10.29 -2.67 -0.29
CA SER A 336 9.11 -3.54 -0.40
C SER A 336 7.78 -2.80 -0.27
N ARG A 337 7.71 -1.73 0.53
CA ARG A 337 6.53 -0.87 0.67
C ARG A 337 6.12 -0.18 -0.64
N THR A 338 7.07 0.18 -1.49
CA THR A 338 6.81 0.68 -2.85
C THR A 338 6.23 -0.42 -3.74
N VAL A 339 6.82 -1.62 -3.67
CA VAL A 339 6.35 -2.77 -4.45
C VAL A 339 4.95 -3.21 -4.02
N ASN A 340 4.57 -3.04 -2.74
CA ASN A 340 3.20 -3.26 -2.26
C ASN A 340 2.17 -2.36 -2.98
N VAL A 341 2.52 -1.09 -3.26
CA VAL A 341 1.64 -0.17 -4.02
C VAL A 341 1.51 -0.62 -5.48
N ILE A 342 2.64 -1.04 -6.09
CA ILE A 342 2.65 -1.55 -7.48
C ILE A 342 1.83 -2.86 -7.58
N LEU A 343 1.89 -3.73 -6.58
CA LEU A 343 1.04 -4.93 -6.52
C LEU A 343 -0.45 -4.57 -6.54
N LEU A 344 -0.86 -3.56 -5.76
CA LEU A 344 -2.26 -3.13 -5.75
C LEU A 344 -2.70 -2.58 -7.11
N LEU A 345 -1.86 -1.76 -7.76
CA LEU A 345 -2.08 -1.31 -9.13
C LEU A 345 -2.23 -2.48 -10.10
N PHE A 346 -1.33 -3.48 -10.03
CA PHE A 346 -1.40 -4.68 -10.85
C PHE A 346 -2.69 -5.46 -10.64
N LEU A 347 -3.13 -5.66 -9.40
CA LEU A 347 -4.35 -6.40 -9.09
C LEU A 347 -5.58 -5.72 -9.68
N PHE A 348 -5.76 -4.41 -9.46
CA PHE A 348 -6.90 -3.68 -10.02
C PHE A 348 -6.83 -3.54 -11.54
N GLY A 349 -5.66 -3.25 -12.10
CA GLY A 349 -5.44 -3.18 -13.54
C GLY A 349 -5.75 -4.51 -14.23
N SER A 350 -5.25 -5.63 -13.66
CA SER A 350 -5.52 -6.97 -14.19
C SER A 350 -7.00 -7.35 -14.10
N VAL A 351 -7.68 -7.03 -12.99
CA VAL A 351 -9.14 -7.22 -12.87
C VAL A 351 -9.86 -6.46 -13.96
N GLY A 352 -9.52 -5.19 -14.18
CA GLY A 352 -10.13 -4.37 -15.23
C GLY A 352 -9.92 -4.95 -16.63
N ILE A 353 -8.68 -5.32 -16.96
CA ILE A 353 -8.32 -5.96 -18.26
C ILE A 353 -9.09 -7.26 -18.45
N ILE A 354 -9.16 -8.13 -17.44
CA ILE A 354 -9.87 -9.42 -17.53
C ILE A 354 -11.36 -9.19 -17.73
N LEU A 355 -11.99 -8.28 -16.98
CA LEU A 355 -13.41 -7.98 -17.13
C LEU A 355 -13.74 -7.42 -18.53
N LEU A 356 -12.91 -6.54 -19.06
CA LEU A 356 -13.07 -5.99 -20.41
C LEU A 356 -12.80 -7.06 -21.50
N SER A 357 -11.82 -7.93 -21.28
CA SER A 357 -11.56 -9.06 -22.17
C SER A 357 -12.76 -10.01 -22.22
N LEU A 358 -13.33 -10.37 -21.09
CA LEU A 358 -14.54 -11.20 -21.02
C LEU A 358 -15.72 -10.54 -21.74
N LYS A 359 -15.86 -9.21 -21.66
CA LYS A 359 -16.88 -8.47 -22.39
C LYS A 359 -16.68 -8.57 -23.91
N VAL A 360 -15.47 -8.33 -24.41
CA VAL A 360 -15.16 -8.25 -25.84
C VAL A 360 -15.21 -9.63 -26.52
N PHE A 361 -14.62 -10.64 -25.86
CA PHE A 361 -14.48 -11.97 -26.48
C PHE A 361 -15.66 -12.90 -26.26
N ARG A 362 -16.55 -12.59 -25.29
CA ARG A 362 -17.74 -13.41 -25.02
C ARG A 362 -18.66 -13.60 -26.23
N GLU A 363 -18.82 -12.55 -27.04
CA GLU A 363 -19.65 -12.61 -28.25
C GLU A 363 -19.02 -13.46 -29.36
N LYS A 364 -17.68 -13.67 -29.30
CA LYS A 364 -16.92 -14.42 -30.29
C LYS A 364 -16.57 -15.85 -29.85
N ILE A 365 -16.53 -16.09 -28.55
CA ILE A 365 -16.13 -17.38 -27.98
C ILE A 365 -17.23 -17.81 -27.00
N ASN A 366 -17.86 -18.94 -27.27
CA ASN A 366 -18.78 -19.61 -26.34
C ASN A 366 -17.93 -20.14 -25.17
N LEU A 367 -17.58 -19.24 -24.22
CA LEU A 367 -16.76 -19.62 -23.07
C LEU A 367 -17.53 -20.59 -22.19
N PRO A 368 -17.06 -21.85 -22.04
CA PRO A 368 -17.75 -22.85 -21.25
C PRO A 368 -17.87 -22.35 -19.78
N LYS A 369 -18.98 -22.72 -19.14
CA LYS A 369 -19.08 -22.56 -17.68
C LYS A 369 -17.92 -23.33 -17.07
N ALA A 370 -17.04 -22.67 -16.30
CA ALA A 370 -15.96 -23.38 -15.62
C ALA A 370 -16.55 -24.55 -14.81
N HIS A 371 -16.21 -25.75 -15.22
CA HIS A 371 -16.76 -27.00 -14.65
C HIS A 371 -16.39 -27.02 -13.14
N PHE A 372 -17.24 -27.62 -12.31
CA PHE A 372 -16.99 -27.79 -10.89
C PHE A 372 -15.59 -28.36 -10.62
N LEU A 373 -15.19 -29.38 -11.40
CA LEU A 373 -13.87 -30.01 -11.31
C LEU A 373 -12.71 -29.02 -11.50
N ILE A 374 -12.78 -28.14 -12.50
CA ILE A 374 -11.73 -27.15 -12.77
C ILE A 374 -11.57 -26.16 -11.59
N LYS A 375 -12.68 -25.74 -10.98
CA LYS A 375 -12.65 -24.89 -9.79
C LYS A 375 -12.05 -25.60 -8.58
N THR A 376 -12.41 -26.88 -8.39
CA THR A 376 -11.85 -27.70 -7.30
C THR A 376 -10.35 -27.88 -7.47
N ILE A 377 -9.88 -28.14 -8.69
CA ILE A 377 -8.45 -28.22 -9.01
C ILE A 377 -7.76 -26.89 -8.73
N ALA A 378 -8.34 -25.75 -9.16
CA ALA A 378 -7.77 -24.42 -8.89
C ALA A 378 -7.66 -24.13 -7.39
N VAL A 379 -8.68 -24.48 -6.61
CA VAL A 379 -8.64 -24.38 -5.13
C VAL A 379 -7.54 -25.28 -4.57
N GLY A 380 -7.44 -26.53 -5.03
CA GLY A 380 -6.38 -27.46 -4.64
C GLY A 380 -4.97 -26.93 -4.91
N ILE A 381 -4.76 -26.31 -6.09
CA ILE A 381 -3.49 -25.68 -6.46
C ILE A 381 -3.16 -24.53 -5.48
N ILE A 382 -4.12 -23.68 -5.12
CA ILE A 382 -3.89 -22.58 -4.16
C ILE A 382 -3.51 -23.14 -2.79
N PHE A 383 -4.23 -24.15 -2.29
CA PHE A 383 -3.90 -24.79 -1.01
C PHE A 383 -2.51 -25.45 -1.05
N SER A 384 -2.17 -26.14 -2.13
CA SER A 384 -0.84 -26.70 -2.32
C SER A 384 0.23 -25.62 -2.34
N TYR A 385 -0.03 -24.49 -2.99
CA TYR A 385 0.91 -23.38 -3.02
C TYR A 385 1.10 -22.76 -1.63
N ILE A 386 0.03 -22.56 -0.83
CA ILE A 386 0.10 -22.09 0.55
C ILE A 386 0.95 -23.05 1.39
N TYR A 387 0.76 -24.35 1.21
CA TYR A 387 1.46 -25.37 1.99
C TYR A 387 2.94 -25.50 1.61
N LEU A 388 3.25 -25.58 0.33
CA LEU A 388 4.59 -25.88 -0.18
C LEU A 388 5.53 -24.66 -0.13
N PHE A 389 5.04 -23.47 -0.47
CA PHE A 389 5.87 -22.26 -0.58
C PHE A 389 5.73 -21.33 0.63
N THR A 390 6.77 -20.54 0.87
CA THR A 390 6.73 -19.47 1.87
C THR A 390 5.82 -18.35 1.37
N ASN A 391 4.92 -17.88 2.23
CA ASN A 391 4.01 -16.78 1.96
C ASN A 391 3.57 -16.13 3.28
N ASN A 392 2.99 -14.93 3.21
CA ASN A 392 2.62 -14.15 4.39
C ASN A 392 1.61 -14.88 5.29
N ILE A 393 0.61 -15.57 4.71
CA ILE A 393 -0.42 -16.30 5.48
C ILE A 393 0.23 -17.44 6.27
N LYS A 394 1.05 -18.27 5.62
CA LYS A 394 1.77 -19.35 6.25
C LYS A 394 2.73 -18.84 7.33
N SER A 395 3.42 -17.72 7.07
CA SER A 395 4.33 -17.09 8.04
C SER A 395 3.58 -16.61 9.27
N ALA A 396 2.44 -15.95 9.11
CA ALA A 396 1.62 -15.49 10.22
C ALA A 396 1.12 -16.63 11.10
N TYR A 397 0.63 -17.72 10.51
CA TYR A 397 0.26 -18.92 11.28
C TYR A 397 1.46 -19.57 11.99
N LYS A 398 2.64 -19.60 11.36
CA LYS A 398 3.86 -20.10 12.00
C LYS A 398 4.33 -19.21 13.16
N ASP A 399 4.25 -17.90 13.04
CA ASP A 399 4.62 -16.97 14.11
C ASP A 399 3.75 -17.17 15.36
N ILE A 400 2.47 -17.57 15.17
CA ILE A 400 1.56 -17.94 16.24
C ILE A 400 1.90 -19.33 16.82
N ALA A 401 1.95 -20.34 15.95
CA ALA A 401 2.12 -21.75 16.34
C ALA A 401 3.45 -21.99 17.07
N TYR A 402 4.54 -21.37 16.62
CA TYR A 402 5.86 -21.47 17.26
C TYR A 402 6.09 -20.42 18.35
N ARG A 403 5.06 -19.68 18.74
CA ARG A 403 5.11 -18.64 19.79
C ARG A 403 6.16 -17.54 19.53
N LYS A 404 6.61 -17.35 18.31
CA LYS A 404 7.63 -16.36 17.96
C LYS A 404 7.21 -14.95 18.35
N ALA A 405 5.98 -14.54 18.02
CA ALA A 405 5.47 -13.22 18.36
C ALA A 405 5.32 -12.99 19.87
N ILE A 406 4.92 -14.03 20.62
CA ILE A 406 4.80 -13.95 22.09
C ILE A 406 6.18 -13.78 22.73
N ASN A 407 7.16 -14.53 22.27
CA ASN A 407 8.52 -14.45 22.79
C ASN A 407 9.18 -13.11 22.40
N TYR A 408 8.95 -12.65 21.18
CA TYR A 408 9.37 -11.33 20.72
C TYR A 408 8.81 -10.20 21.61
N ASP A 409 7.52 -10.25 21.94
CA ASP A 409 6.90 -9.26 22.83
C ASP A 409 7.56 -9.25 24.23
N LYS A 410 7.90 -10.42 24.77
CA LYS A 410 8.63 -10.52 26.05
C LYS A 410 10.04 -9.92 25.96
N GLU A 411 10.78 -10.26 24.91
CA GLU A 411 12.14 -9.75 24.68
C GLU A 411 12.13 -8.23 24.48
N MET A 412 11.16 -7.68 23.75
CA MET A 412 11.04 -6.23 23.54
C MET A 412 10.69 -5.49 24.82
N LYS A 413 9.78 -6.01 25.64
CA LYS A 413 9.46 -5.43 26.96
C LYS A 413 10.66 -5.41 27.89
N GLU A 414 11.45 -6.48 27.91
CA GLU A 414 12.70 -6.52 28.70
C GLU A 414 13.72 -5.51 28.18
N ARG A 415 13.87 -5.35 26.85
CA ARG A 415 14.72 -4.33 26.26
C ARG A 415 14.30 -2.92 26.67
N TYR A 416 13.01 -2.60 26.66
CA TYR A 416 12.52 -1.29 27.11
C TYR A 416 12.85 -1.06 28.57
N ARG A 417 12.65 -2.06 29.45
CA ARG A 417 13.01 -1.96 30.85
C ARG A 417 14.49 -1.70 31.08
N ILE A 418 15.36 -2.36 30.32
CA ILE A 418 16.81 -2.12 30.37
C ILE A 418 17.14 -0.70 29.93
N LEU A 419 16.55 -0.22 28.81
CA LEU A 419 16.78 1.11 28.27
C LEU A 419 16.30 2.22 29.20
N GLU A 420 15.17 2.03 29.88
CA GLU A 420 14.64 3.01 30.87
C GLU A 420 15.56 3.17 32.08
N ASN A 421 16.18 2.08 32.54
CA ASN A 421 17.04 2.07 33.73
C ASN A 421 18.53 2.26 33.41
N CYS A 422 18.87 2.57 32.15
CA CYS A 422 20.25 2.70 31.73
C CYS A 422 20.78 4.11 32.03
N GLU A 423 21.81 4.18 32.87
CA GLU A 423 22.55 5.41 33.15
C GLU A 423 23.82 5.48 32.28
N GLY A 424 24.09 6.63 31.69
CA GLY A 424 25.37 6.91 30.99
C GLY A 424 25.57 6.19 29.64
N GLY A 425 24.53 5.61 29.05
CA GLY A 425 24.60 5.09 27.65
C GLY A 425 25.26 3.71 27.49
N LEU A 426 25.72 3.08 28.53
CA LEU A 426 26.32 1.73 28.52
C LEU A 426 25.27 0.72 29.03
N CYS A 427 24.34 0.32 28.16
CA CYS A 427 23.34 -0.67 28.51
C CYS A 427 23.79 -2.05 28.08
N GLY A 428 23.74 -3.02 28.98
CA GLY A 428 23.92 -4.44 28.66
C GLY A 428 22.71 -5.02 27.93
N LEU A 429 22.33 -4.42 26.79
CA LEU A 429 21.24 -4.96 25.96
C LEU A 429 21.65 -6.31 25.38
N PRO A 430 20.75 -7.30 25.37
CA PRO A 430 20.99 -8.51 24.59
C PRO A 430 21.19 -8.10 23.12
N LEU A 431 22.32 -8.50 22.56
CA LEU A 431 22.81 -8.06 21.25
C LEU A 431 21.87 -8.46 20.11
N ARG A 432 21.12 -9.56 20.25
CA ARG A 432 20.19 -10.06 19.22
C ARG A 432 18.89 -10.52 19.87
N LEU A 433 17.80 -10.37 19.12
CA LEU A 433 16.57 -11.08 19.43
C LEU A 433 16.77 -12.57 19.18
N THR A 434 16.24 -13.41 20.07
CA THR A 434 16.19 -14.87 19.86
C THR A 434 14.94 -15.25 19.06
N SER A 435 13.92 -14.39 19.08
CA SER A 435 12.64 -14.58 18.40
C SER A 435 12.49 -13.62 17.23
N TYR A 436 12.25 -14.18 16.04
CA TYR A 436 12.07 -13.44 14.80
C TYR A 436 10.70 -13.74 14.21
N PRO A 437 9.65 -12.95 14.53
CA PRO A 437 8.34 -13.07 13.91
C PRO A 437 8.28 -12.25 12.60
N PRO A 438 8.55 -12.84 11.41
CA PRO A 438 8.69 -12.10 10.16
C PRO A 438 7.42 -11.33 9.72
N THR A 439 6.27 -11.66 10.31
CA THR A 439 5.01 -10.97 10.01
C THR A 439 4.91 -9.58 10.64
N ILE A 440 5.49 -9.39 11.83
CA ILE A 440 5.37 -8.14 12.60
C ILE A 440 6.71 -7.48 12.90
N PHE A 441 7.80 -8.13 12.58
CA PHE A 441 9.15 -7.65 12.84
C PHE A 441 9.67 -6.83 11.65
N ALA A 442 9.97 -5.54 11.87
CA ALA A 442 10.45 -4.65 10.81
C ALA A 442 11.99 -4.56 10.77
N TYR A 443 12.59 -4.08 11.86
CA TYR A 443 14.04 -3.85 11.93
C TYR A 443 14.61 -4.33 13.27
N GLU A 444 15.69 -5.08 13.20
CA GLU A 444 16.44 -5.45 14.38
C GLU A 444 17.43 -4.34 14.77
N LEU A 445 17.65 -4.17 16.07
CA LEU A 445 18.73 -3.33 16.57
C LEU A 445 20.07 -3.90 16.11
N ALA A 446 20.98 -3.03 15.70
CA ALA A 446 22.35 -3.45 15.38
C ALA A 446 23.08 -4.00 16.63
N LEU A 447 24.15 -4.75 16.38
CA LEU A 447 24.93 -5.47 17.41
C LEU A 447 25.43 -4.60 18.55
N HIS A 448 25.65 -3.30 18.30
CA HIS A 448 25.95 -2.29 19.32
C HIS A 448 24.85 -1.24 19.34
N PRO A 449 24.03 -1.17 20.40
CA PRO A 449 22.93 -0.18 20.49
C PRO A 449 23.41 1.27 20.43
N LEU A 450 24.69 1.51 20.70
CA LEU A 450 25.33 2.84 20.64
C LEU A 450 26.10 3.07 19.34
N ASP A 451 26.10 2.11 18.42
CA ASP A 451 26.76 2.29 17.13
C ASP A 451 25.93 3.23 16.26
N GLU A 452 26.30 4.51 16.28
CA GLU A 452 25.64 5.59 15.53
C GLU A 452 25.71 5.41 14.01
N ILE A 453 26.51 4.44 13.52
CA ILE A 453 26.56 4.03 12.12
C ILE A 453 25.18 3.58 11.64
N TYR A 454 24.37 3.02 12.53
CA TYR A 454 23.01 2.57 12.21
C TYR A 454 21.98 3.59 12.69
N TRP A 455 21.42 4.35 11.78
CA TRP A 455 20.45 5.42 12.02
C TRP A 455 19.25 5.01 12.92
N TYR A 456 18.82 3.75 12.87
CA TYR A 456 17.73 3.25 13.71
C TYR A 456 18.13 3.09 15.19
N ASN A 457 19.40 2.88 15.49
CA ASN A 457 19.91 2.91 16.87
C ASN A 457 19.90 4.35 17.41
N SER A 458 20.26 5.33 16.57
CA SER A 458 20.15 6.76 16.92
C SER A 458 18.70 7.14 17.26
N CYS A 459 17.71 6.69 16.47
CA CYS A 459 16.30 6.93 16.76
C CYS A 459 15.88 6.42 18.15
N LEU A 460 16.33 5.20 18.49
CA LEU A 460 16.03 4.59 19.79
C LEU A 460 16.70 5.35 20.93
N LYS A 461 17.98 5.74 20.77
CA LYS A 461 18.74 6.55 21.72
C LYS A 461 18.03 7.87 21.99
N ASP A 462 17.68 8.62 20.94
CA ASP A 462 17.01 9.91 21.05
C ASP A 462 15.66 9.79 21.79
N TYR A 463 14.95 8.70 21.60
CA TYR A 463 13.67 8.46 22.25
C TYR A 463 13.82 8.19 23.76
N PHE A 464 14.71 7.27 24.16
CA PHE A 464 14.85 6.88 25.57
C PHE A 464 15.64 7.88 26.41
N TYR A 465 16.67 8.51 25.84
CA TYR A 465 17.49 9.49 26.57
C TYR A 465 17.01 10.92 26.40
N LYS A 466 15.94 11.16 25.62
CA LYS A 466 15.42 12.50 25.34
C LYS A 466 16.49 13.45 24.78
N THR A 467 17.48 12.91 24.10
CA THR A 467 18.57 13.63 23.44
C THR A 467 18.29 13.70 21.96
N TYR A 468 17.66 14.77 21.51
CA TYR A 468 17.59 15.01 20.06
C TYR A 468 18.94 15.51 19.58
N THR A 469 19.67 14.69 18.87
CA THR A 469 20.90 15.10 18.18
C THR A 469 20.50 15.46 16.74
N PRO A 470 20.49 16.75 16.35
CA PRO A 470 20.22 17.11 14.97
C PRO A 470 21.25 16.40 14.08
N PRO A 471 20.84 15.86 12.91
CA PRO A 471 21.78 15.22 12.02
C PRO A 471 22.92 16.17 11.70
N VAL A 472 24.15 15.73 11.98
CA VAL A 472 25.36 16.52 11.70
C VAL A 472 25.37 16.77 10.19
N ARG A 473 25.13 18.02 9.80
CA ARG A 473 25.31 18.43 8.41
C ARG A 473 26.78 18.22 8.06
N LYS A 474 27.10 17.19 7.29
CA LYS A 474 28.35 17.18 6.54
C LYS A 474 28.26 18.31 5.54
N LEU A 475 28.72 19.50 5.96
CA LEU A 475 29.03 20.57 5.04
C LEU A 475 30.06 20.02 4.07
N LYS A 476 29.63 19.76 2.84
CA LYS A 476 30.60 19.56 1.73
C LYS A 476 31.46 20.80 1.72
N GLU A 477 32.70 20.68 2.15
CA GLU A 477 33.73 21.67 1.84
C GLU A 477 33.65 21.89 0.33
N LYS A 478 33.18 23.09 -0.07
CA LYS A 478 33.33 23.54 -1.42
C LYS A 478 34.83 23.51 -1.69
N LYS A 479 35.30 22.52 -2.48
CA LYS A 479 36.59 22.64 -3.13
C LYS A 479 36.56 23.94 -3.93
N ILE A 480 37.13 24.95 -3.37
CA ILE A 480 37.52 26.16 -4.09
C ILE A 480 38.65 25.67 -5.00
N LEU A 481 38.32 25.43 -6.25
CA LEU A 481 39.32 25.26 -7.30
C LEU A 481 39.93 26.64 -7.51
N ASN A 482 41.19 26.79 -7.05
CA ASN A 482 42.10 27.80 -7.55
C ASN A 482 42.56 27.42 -8.96
#